data_7d229c9b07ea0be3128f44a81009c1fd
#
_entry.id   7d229c9b07ea0be3128f44a81009c1fd
#
_cell.length_a   1.000
_cell.length_b   1.000
_cell.length_c   1.000
_cell.angle_alpha   90.00
_cell.angle_beta   90.00
_cell.angle_gamma   90.00
#
_symmetry.space_group_name_H-M   'P 1'
#
loop_
_entity.id
_entity.type
_entity.pdbx_description
1 polymer ?
#
loop_
_entity_poly.entity_id
_entity_poly.type
_entity_poly.pdbx_seq_one_letter_code
_entity_poly.pdbx_strand_id
1 'polypeptide(L)'
;MENNNQINTLNVYDNNQKIYKNAKRSFFVMLGQIIAISSFIFIFLVSFLVIVYTAVRGSYNSDIYALLVSGWFILLYVVFLLTFLTLGILTIVFNILLYISDNNDQENSTLFLLVLIGTFVLQLMAFVCAIILMNKYKKMVASQTK
;
A
#
# COMPACT_ATOMS: atom_id res chain seq x y z
N MET A 1 -18.69 32.14 26.19
CA MET A 1 -17.92 32.14 24.93
C MET A 1 -16.72 31.18 24.94
N GLU A 2 -16.08 30.94 26.07
CA GLU A 2 -14.92 30.00 26.22
C GLU A 2 -15.25 28.54 25.89
N ASN A 3 -16.43 28.06 26.25
CA ASN A 3 -16.81 26.65 26.08
C ASN A 3 -16.93 26.24 24.58
N ASN A 4 -17.35 27.15 23.69
CA ASN A 4 -17.45 26.87 22.26
C ASN A 4 -16.09 26.78 21.57
N ASN A 5 -15.09 27.54 22.06
CA ASN A 5 -13.74 27.50 21.49
C ASN A 5 -13.02 26.20 21.87
N GLN A 6 -13.22 25.67 23.08
CA GLN A 6 -12.64 24.38 23.52
C GLN A 6 -13.24 23.20 22.75
N ILE A 7 -14.55 23.21 22.50
CA ILE A 7 -15.21 22.14 21.73
C ILE A 7 -14.72 22.15 20.28
N ASN A 8 -14.54 23.31 19.66
CA ASN A 8 -14.03 23.42 18.30
C ASN A 8 -12.57 22.95 18.16
N THR A 9 -11.71 23.28 19.13
CA THR A 9 -10.29 22.82 19.12
C THR A 9 -10.18 21.32 19.30
N LEU A 10 -10.99 20.70 20.17
CA LEU A 10 -11.05 19.25 20.36
C LEU A 10 -11.52 18.53 19.09
N ASN A 11 -12.54 19.05 18.42
CA ASN A 11 -13.05 18.46 17.19
C ASN A 11 -12.02 18.52 16.04
N VAL A 12 -11.27 19.61 15.94
CA VAL A 12 -10.20 19.78 14.93
C VAL A 12 -9.04 18.83 15.23
N TYR A 13 -8.66 18.68 16.49
CA TYR A 13 -7.61 17.73 16.90
C TYR A 13 -7.98 16.30 16.56
N ASP A 14 -9.18 15.85 16.93
CA ASP A 14 -9.65 14.50 16.65
C ASP A 14 -9.73 14.21 15.14
N ASN A 15 -10.16 15.19 14.35
CA ASN A 15 -10.20 15.06 12.89
C ASN A 15 -8.78 14.92 12.29
N ASN A 16 -7.85 15.79 12.69
CA ASN A 16 -6.45 15.72 12.24
C ASN A 16 -5.78 14.40 12.62
N GLN A 17 -6.06 13.89 13.83
CA GLN A 17 -5.55 12.60 14.28
C GLN A 17 -6.12 11.44 13.45
N LYS A 18 -7.41 11.49 13.11
CA LYS A 18 -8.08 10.50 12.27
C LYS A 18 -7.48 10.47 10.86
N ILE A 19 -7.29 11.65 10.24
CA ILE A 19 -6.67 11.78 8.92
C ILE A 19 -5.23 11.25 8.94
N TYR A 20 -4.43 11.64 9.93
CA TYR A 20 -3.07 11.13 10.09
C TYR A 20 -3.03 9.60 10.20
N LYS A 21 -3.91 9.00 11.00
CA LYS A 21 -4.00 7.56 11.18
C LYS A 21 -4.38 6.84 9.90
N ASN A 22 -5.32 7.39 9.13
CA ASN A 22 -5.75 6.82 7.86
C ASN A 22 -4.66 6.96 6.77
N ALA A 23 -3.99 8.12 6.67
CA ALA A 23 -2.87 8.34 5.78
C ALA A 23 -1.70 7.39 6.08
N LYS A 24 -1.40 7.18 7.37
CA LYS A 24 -0.39 6.22 7.82
C LYS A 24 -0.73 4.78 7.42
N ARG A 25 -1.98 4.37 7.58
CA ARG A 25 -2.44 3.03 7.18
C ARG A 25 -2.36 2.84 5.67
N SER A 26 -2.87 3.80 4.90
CA SER A 26 -2.78 3.80 3.43
C SER A 26 -1.32 3.68 2.97
N PHE A 27 -0.41 4.47 3.54
CA PHE A 27 1.02 4.40 3.24
C PHE A 27 1.60 3.00 3.50
N PHE A 28 1.34 2.40 4.68
CA PHE A 28 1.90 1.08 4.99
C PHE A 28 1.36 -0.04 4.10
N VAL A 29 0.09 0.03 3.71
CA VAL A 29 -0.49 -0.98 2.79
C VAL A 29 0.12 -0.85 1.39
N MET A 30 0.29 0.37 0.87
CA MET A 30 0.95 0.60 -0.41
C MET A 30 2.44 0.18 -0.38
N LEU A 31 3.13 0.46 0.72
CA LEU A 31 4.50 -0.02 0.93
C LEU A 31 4.57 -1.55 0.94
N GLY A 32 3.62 -2.20 1.60
CA GLY A 32 3.46 -3.65 1.60
C GLY A 32 3.27 -4.23 0.19
N GLN A 33 2.49 -3.57 -0.66
CA GLN A 33 2.33 -3.97 -2.07
C GLN A 33 3.66 -3.87 -2.84
N ILE A 34 4.40 -2.79 -2.69
CA ILE A 34 5.71 -2.61 -3.37
C ILE A 34 6.68 -3.72 -2.93
N ILE A 35 6.74 -4.01 -1.62
CA ILE A 35 7.58 -5.07 -1.08
C ILE A 35 7.14 -6.44 -1.61
N ALA A 36 5.84 -6.72 -1.65
CA ALA A 36 5.31 -7.98 -2.16
C ALA A 36 5.66 -8.19 -3.64
N ILE A 37 5.51 -7.16 -4.48
CA ILE A 37 5.88 -7.21 -5.90
C ILE A 37 7.39 -7.45 -6.05
N SER A 38 8.23 -6.70 -5.33
CA SER A 38 9.68 -6.84 -5.39
C SER A 38 10.14 -8.24 -4.94
N SER A 39 9.56 -8.75 -3.86
CA SER A 39 9.85 -10.10 -3.36
C SER A 39 9.44 -11.17 -4.36
N PHE A 40 8.29 -11.02 -5.00
CA PHE A 40 7.82 -11.96 -6.01
C PHE A 40 8.75 -11.99 -7.23
N ILE A 41 9.15 -10.82 -7.74
CA ILE A 41 10.10 -10.72 -8.85
C ILE A 41 11.42 -11.40 -8.49
N PHE A 42 11.93 -11.18 -7.28
CA PHE A 42 13.17 -11.79 -6.81
C PHE A 42 13.06 -13.32 -6.75
N ILE A 43 12.00 -13.85 -6.13
CA ILE A 43 11.77 -15.31 -6.03
C ILE A 43 11.61 -15.92 -7.42
N PHE A 44 10.90 -15.25 -8.31
CA PHE A 44 10.71 -15.71 -9.69
C PHE A 44 12.05 -15.81 -10.44
N LEU A 45 12.89 -14.77 -10.35
CA LEU A 45 14.21 -14.75 -10.98
C LEU A 45 15.12 -15.87 -10.43
N VAL A 46 15.17 -16.03 -9.11
CA VAL A 46 15.96 -17.10 -8.49
C VAL A 46 15.47 -18.47 -8.93
N SER A 47 14.15 -18.70 -8.92
CA SER A 47 13.56 -19.96 -9.37
C SER A 47 13.88 -20.24 -10.83
N PHE A 48 13.79 -19.24 -11.71
CA PHE A 48 14.14 -19.35 -13.12
C PHE A 48 15.63 -19.73 -13.31
N LEU A 49 16.54 -19.06 -12.61
CA LEU A 49 17.97 -19.37 -12.65
C LEU A 49 18.27 -20.82 -12.22
N VAL A 50 17.63 -21.27 -11.14
CA VAL A 50 17.79 -22.65 -10.66
C VAL A 50 17.33 -23.66 -11.73
N ILE A 51 16.20 -23.39 -12.39
CA ILE A 51 15.67 -24.25 -13.46
C ILE A 51 16.63 -24.31 -14.64
N VAL A 52 17.10 -23.16 -15.12
CA VAL A 52 18.05 -23.11 -16.24
C VAL A 52 19.34 -23.86 -15.87
N TYR A 53 19.87 -23.65 -14.67
CA TYR A 53 21.07 -24.33 -14.21
C TYR A 53 20.90 -25.84 -14.17
N THR A 54 19.77 -26.34 -13.68
CA THR A 54 19.50 -27.78 -13.59
C THR A 54 19.23 -28.40 -14.96
N ALA A 55 18.56 -27.69 -15.86
CA ALA A 55 18.31 -28.13 -17.24
C ALA A 55 19.62 -28.30 -18.04
N VAL A 56 20.57 -27.37 -17.87
CA VAL A 56 21.89 -27.42 -18.55
C VAL A 56 22.75 -28.60 -18.06
N ARG A 57 22.63 -29.01 -16.80
CA ARG A 57 23.38 -30.13 -16.25
C ARG A 57 22.90 -31.54 -16.65
N GLY A 58 21.76 -31.64 -17.32
CA GLY A 58 21.31 -32.91 -17.95
C GLY A 58 21.02 -34.08 -17.02
N SER A 59 20.75 -33.84 -15.73
CA SER A 59 20.77 -34.84 -14.65
C SER A 59 19.38 -35.40 -14.28
N TYR A 60 18.30 -35.18 -15.04
CA TYR A 60 16.94 -35.45 -14.55
C TYR A 60 16.07 -36.25 -15.55
N ASN A 61 15.22 -37.14 -15.00
CA ASN A 61 14.06 -37.68 -15.68
C ASN A 61 13.15 -36.51 -16.08
N SER A 62 13.05 -36.23 -17.39
CA SER A 62 12.45 -35.01 -17.96
C SER A 62 11.01 -34.77 -17.49
N ASP A 63 10.22 -35.81 -17.29
CA ASP A 63 8.79 -35.70 -17.02
C ASP A 63 8.48 -35.34 -15.57
N ILE A 64 9.18 -35.96 -14.61
CA ILE A 64 9.01 -35.67 -13.18
C ILE A 64 9.51 -34.24 -12.86
N TYR A 65 10.63 -33.85 -13.48
CA TYR A 65 11.18 -32.53 -13.32
C TYR A 65 10.25 -31.44 -13.86
N ALA A 66 9.70 -31.63 -15.08
CA ALA A 66 8.75 -30.71 -15.68
C ALA A 66 7.48 -30.53 -14.80
N LEU A 67 6.98 -31.62 -14.22
CA LEU A 67 5.82 -31.58 -13.33
C LEU A 67 6.10 -30.82 -12.02
N LEU A 68 7.25 -31.04 -11.40
CA LEU A 68 7.65 -30.34 -10.16
C LEU A 68 7.85 -28.84 -10.41
N VAL A 69 8.50 -28.49 -11.52
CA VAL A 69 8.73 -27.09 -11.91
C VAL A 69 7.42 -26.37 -12.20
N SER A 70 6.54 -26.98 -12.98
CA SER A 70 5.24 -26.36 -13.30
C SER A 70 4.38 -26.20 -12.06
N GLY A 71 4.34 -27.19 -11.17
CA GLY A 71 3.64 -27.12 -9.89
C GLY A 71 4.15 -25.99 -8.99
N TRP A 72 5.47 -25.80 -8.91
CA TRP A 72 6.09 -24.71 -8.15
C TRP A 72 5.69 -23.32 -8.68
N PHE A 73 5.73 -23.12 -9.99
CA PHE A 73 5.32 -21.84 -10.57
C PHE A 73 3.83 -21.56 -10.42
N ILE A 74 2.98 -22.58 -10.53
CA ILE A 74 1.54 -22.41 -10.30
C ILE A 74 1.31 -21.99 -8.84
N LEU A 75 1.95 -22.64 -7.88
CA LEU A 75 1.84 -22.31 -6.45
C LEU A 75 2.30 -20.86 -6.19
N LEU A 76 3.46 -20.49 -6.71
CA LEU A 76 3.97 -19.12 -6.58
C LEU A 76 3.00 -18.09 -7.16
N TYR A 77 2.44 -18.37 -8.34
CA TYR A 77 1.49 -17.48 -9.00
C TYR A 77 0.20 -17.32 -8.18
N VAL A 78 -0.35 -18.41 -7.64
CA VAL A 78 -1.56 -18.38 -6.81
C VAL A 78 -1.32 -17.56 -5.54
N VAL A 79 -0.21 -17.80 -4.84
CA VAL A 79 0.14 -17.06 -3.61
C VAL A 79 0.31 -15.57 -3.91
N PHE A 80 1.00 -15.25 -5.00
CA PHE A 80 1.17 -13.85 -5.43
C PHE A 80 -0.17 -13.18 -5.73
N LEU A 81 -1.02 -13.85 -6.52
CA LEU A 81 -2.33 -13.32 -6.92
C LEU A 81 -3.21 -13.05 -5.70
N LEU A 82 -3.28 -13.98 -4.75
CA LEU A 82 -4.05 -13.81 -3.51
C LEU A 82 -3.49 -12.65 -2.67
N THR A 83 -2.17 -12.55 -2.51
CA THR A 83 -1.53 -11.48 -1.76
C THR A 83 -1.78 -10.13 -2.43
N PHE A 84 -1.63 -10.06 -3.74
CA PHE A 84 -1.83 -8.84 -4.51
C PHE A 84 -3.28 -8.36 -4.48
N LEU A 85 -4.25 -9.26 -4.62
CA LEU A 85 -5.67 -8.95 -4.50
C LEU A 85 -6.02 -8.42 -3.11
N THR A 86 -5.54 -9.09 -2.06
CA THR A 86 -5.81 -8.67 -0.67
C THR A 86 -5.26 -7.28 -0.40
N LEU A 87 -4.00 -7.03 -0.74
CA LEU A 87 -3.38 -5.73 -0.55
C LEU A 87 -4.01 -4.66 -1.45
N GLY A 88 -4.43 -5.02 -2.68
CA GLY A 88 -5.14 -4.12 -3.59
C GLY A 88 -6.47 -3.65 -3.01
N ILE A 89 -7.29 -4.56 -2.49
CA ILE A 89 -8.56 -4.23 -1.85
C ILE A 89 -8.32 -3.34 -0.62
N LEU A 90 -7.35 -3.68 0.23
CA LEU A 90 -7.00 -2.86 1.40
C LEU A 90 -6.55 -1.45 1.01
N THR A 91 -5.77 -1.31 -0.07
CA THR A 91 -5.34 0.00 -0.57
C THR A 91 -6.53 0.84 -1.00
N ILE A 92 -7.47 0.27 -1.77
CA ILE A 92 -8.69 0.96 -2.20
C ILE A 92 -9.50 1.40 -0.98
N VAL A 93 -9.74 0.50 -0.02
CA VAL A 93 -10.52 0.80 1.19
C VAL A 93 -9.89 1.94 1.99
N PHE A 94 -8.58 1.88 2.26
CA PHE A 94 -7.92 2.92 3.04
C PHE A 94 -7.81 4.26 2.31
N ASN A 95 -7.67 4.26 0.99
CA ASN A 95 -7.66 5.49 0.21
C ASN A 95 -9.05 6.13 0.13
N ILE A 96 -10.13 5.33 0.05
CA ILE A 96 -11.50 5.83 0.17
C ILE A 96 -11.75 6.40 1.57
N LEU A 97 -11.33 5.69 2.63
CA LEU A 97 -11.46 6.18 4.01
C LEU A 97 -10.67 7.48 4.24
N LEU A 98 -9.51 7.61 3.60
CA LEU A 98 -8.72 8.82 3.64
C LEU A 98 -9.45 9.97 2.95
N TYR A 99 -10.00 9.73 1.76
CA TYR A 99 -10.79 10.71 1.02
C TYR A 99 -12.04 11.19 1.78
N ILE A 100 -12.80 10.26 2.38
CA ILE A 100 -13.99 10.60 3.18
C ILE A 100 -13.64 11.37 4.45
N SER A 101 -12.41 11.19 4.98
CA SER A 101 -11.94 11.90 6.17
C SER A 101 -11.61 13.37 5.90
N ASP A 102 -11.61 13.81 4.64
CA ASP A 102 -11.35 15.18 4.21
C ASP A 102 -12.63 16.04 4.36
N ASN A 103 -12.96 16.36 5.59
CA ASN A 103 -14.27 16.93 5.88
C ASN A 103 -14.33 18.46 5.85
N ASN A 104 -13.33 19.23 5.37
CA ASN A 104 -13.45 20.69 5.17
C ASN A 104 -12.16 21.44 4.77
N ASP A 105 -11.09 20.74 4.43
CA ASP A 105 -9.83 21.41 4.13
C ASP A 105 -9.66 21.59 2.62
N GLN A 106 -10.25 22.66 2.06
CA GLN A 106 -10.18 22.96 0.63
C GLN A 106 -8.75 22.98 0.08
N GLU A 107 -7.76 23.35 0.93
CA GLU A 107 -6.35 23.40 0.56
C GLU A 107 -5.76 22.01 0.26
N ASN A 108 -6.26 20.97 0.92
CA ASN A 108 -5.76 19.60 0.78
C ASN A 108 -6.66 18.71 -0.08
N SER A 109 -7.83 19.16 -0.47
CA SER A 109 -8.80 18.39 -1.26
C SER A 109 -8.17 17.79 -2.53
N THR A 110 -7.31 18.53 -3.20
CA THR A 110 -6.58 18.05 -4.39
C THR A 110 -5.65 16.88 -4.05
N LEU A 111 -4.95 16.90 -2.91
CA LEU A 111 -4.07 15.80 -2.52
C LEU A 111 -4.85 14.53 -2.20
N PHE A 112 -5.99 14.65 -1.51
CA PHE A 112 -6.86 13.51 -1.24
C PHE A 112 -7.45 12.90 -2.51
N LEU A 113 -7.87 13.76 -3.45
CA LEU A 113 -8.35 13.34 -4.76
C LEU A 113 -7.25 12.63 -5.56
N LEU A 114 -6.01 13.15 -5.53
CA LEU A 114 -4.86 12.53 -6.19
C LEU A 114 -4.50 11.17 -5.59
N VAL A 115 -4.65 10.97 -4.28
CA VAL A 115 -4.50 9.65 -3.66
C VAL A 115 -5.54 8.68 -4.21
N LEU A 116 -6.80 9.12 -4.30
CA LEU A 116 -7.88 8.27 -4.79
C LEU A 116 -7.69 7.90 -6.27
N ILE A 117 -7.49 8.89 -7.14
CA ILE A 117 -7.27 8.67 -8.58
C ILE A 117 -5.98 7.88 -8.83
N GLY A 118 -4.91 8.23 -8.11
CA GLY A 118 -3.62 7.57 -8.22
C GLY A 118 -3.65 6.09 -7.88
N THR A 119 -4.60 5.65 -7.04
CA THR A 119 -4.81 4.24 -6.74
C THR A 119 -5.16 3.42 -7.99
N PHE A 120 -5.89 4.02 -8.91
CA PHE A 120 -6.36 3.34 -10.13
C PHE A 120 -5.45 3.57 -11.34
N VAL A 121 -4.77 4.73 -11.41
CA VAL A 121 -4.02 5.14 -12.60
C VAL A 121 -2.51 5.02 -12.41
N LEU A 122 -1.99 5.50 -11.28
CA LEU A 122 -0.55 5.57 -11.00
C LEU A 122 -0.31 5.37 -9.50
N GLN A 123 -0.17 4.13 -9.07
CA GLN A 123 0.03 3.79 -7.66
C GLN A 123 1.20 4.52 -6.99
N LEU A 124 2.26 4.83 -7.75
CA LEU A 124 3.38 5.64 -7.25
C LEU A 124 2.95 7.06 -6.87
N MET A 125 2.02 7.66 -7.64
CA MET A 125 1.49 9.00 -7.35
C MET A 125 0.66 8.99 -6.06
N ALA A 126 -0.20 7.99 -5.89
CA ALA A 126 -0.95 7.79 -4.65
C ALA A 126 -0.02 7.65 -3.44
N PHE A 127 1.06 6.89 -3.58
CA PHE A 127 2.07 6.67 -2.54
C PHE A 127 2.77 7.97 -2.12
N VAL A 128 3.22 8.78 -3.08
CA VAL A 128 3.85 10.09 -2.80
C VAL A 128 2.87 11.04 -2.12
N CYS A 129 1.64 11.14 -2.62
CA CYS A 129 0.61 11.98 -2.02
C CYS A 129 0.26 11.54 -0.59
N ALA A 130 0.19 10.24 -0.32
CA ALA A 130 -0.04 9.69 1.02
C ALA A 130 1.10 10.06 1.99
N ILE A 131 2.36 10.05 1.54
CA ILE A 131 3.52 10.50 2.34
C ILE A 131 3.39 11.99 2.68
N ILE A 132 3.04 12.84 1.70
CA ILE A 132 2.87 14.28 1.90
C ILE A 132 1.77 14.53 2.96
N LEU A 133 0.60 13.90 2.79
CA LEU A 133 -0.49 14.01 3.75
C LEU A 133 -0.09 13.52 5.15
N MET A 134 0.53 12.35 5.24
CA MET A 134 0.99 11.80 6.52
C MET A 134 1.95 12.76 7.24
N ASN A 135 2.91 13.34 6.54
CA ASN A 135 3.88 14.27 7.12
C ASN A 135 3.24 15.61 7.52
N LYS A 136 2.31 16.13 6.71
CA LYS A 136 1.57 17.37 7.00
C LYS A 136 0.74 17.21 8.28
N TYR A 137 -0.10 16.18 8.34
CA TYR A 137 -0.97 15.95 9.50
C TYR A 137 -0.23 15.50 10.76
N LYS A 138 0.92 14.82 10.61
CA LYS A 138 1.81 14.53 11.75
C LYS A 138 2.29 15.82 12.43
N LYS A 139 2.68 16.83 11.64
CA LYS A 139 3.12 18.13 12.17
C LYS A 139 1.95 18.87 12.85
N MET A 140 0.76 18.86 12.25
CA MET A 140 -0.43 19.49 12.82
C MET A 140 -0.82 18.87 14.18
N VAL A 141 -0.85 17.53 14.27
CA VAL A 141 -1.13 16.84 15.54
C VAL A 141 -0.08 17.16 16.60
N ALA A 142 1.21 17.19 16.24
CA ALA A 142 2.29 17.51 17.16
C ALA A 142 2.27 18.96 17.65
N SER A 143 1.77 19.91 16.85
CA SER A 143 1.64 21.32 17.27
C SER A 143 0.46 21.57 18.21
N GLN A 144 -0.54 20.71 18.19
CA GLN A 144 -1.74 20.82 19.05
C GLN A 144 -1.58 20.12 20.42
N THR A 145 -0.51 19.32 20.59
CA THR A 145 -0.17 18.64 21.87
C THR A 145 0.80 19.43 22.74
N LYS A 146 1.28 20.59 22.28
CA LYS A 146 2.08 21.54 23.05
C LYS A 146 1.19 22.65 23.62
#